data_d94b7ece00e259f7fc8ab327f9eef534
#
_entry.id   d94b7ece00e259f7fc8ab327f9eef534
#
_cell.length_a   1.000
_cell.length_b   1.000
_cell.length_c   1.000
_cell.angle_alpha   90.00
_cell.angle_beta   90.00
_cell.angle_gamma   90.00
#
_symmetry.space_group_name_H-M   'P 1'
#
loop_
_entity.id
_entity.type
_entity.pdbx_description
1 polymer ?
#
loop_
_entity_poly.entity_id
_entity_poly.type
_entity_poly.pdbx_seq_one_letter_code
_entity_poly.pdbx_strand_id
1 'polypeptide(L)'
;MTIAAFSACAAAGLAAAVTLAAVPNAAADDGTTTTPATTAPVTTAPATTAPVATTPPPTTTGPTTTKPAAPRRLPPQPRLIAAGVTIGGTLVGGLSVAEAREIVKARFSRPLALVGGPGARIVMTPTELGAASHVEEAVKLAARVRRPGFVVPLKVDVSLSKVDRLVASLGRRFDRDPVDASLKLRNLKPFATSDVPGRRLKELVTAREIVRALKTQAREPLELRFEGIEPAVTSDDVGRVIVIRRGTNQLSLYQVAKTSKLIRTFKVATGRSQYPTPLGRFEVVNKQLNPWWYPPKASEWAKDLEPVPPGSGNPLGTRWMGISSPNVGIHGTPDAASIGYSASHGCIRMLIPQVEWLFTHVDVGTPVFIVAA
;
A
#
# COMPACT_ATOMS: atom_id res chain seq x y z
N MET A 1 -4.72 9.64 -48.71
CA MET A 1 -3.65 8.65 -48.81
C MET A 1 -2.67 8.90 -47.71
N THR A 2 -2.74 8.13 -46.63
CA THR A 2 -1.62 7.73 -45.78
C THR A 2 -2.21 6.82 -44.70
N ILE A 3 -1.89 5.54 -44.78
CA ILE A 3 -2.32 4.47 -43.91
C ILE A 3 -1.33 4.43 -42.75
N ALA A 4 -1.81 4.53 -41.50
CA ALA A 4 -1.01 4.29 -40.32
C ALA A 4 -1.34 2.91 -39.77
N ALA A 5 -0.34 2.03 -39.75
CA ALA A 5 -0.43 0.68 -39.20
C ALA A 5 -0.36 0.68 -37.68
N PHE A 6 -1.30 0.02 -37.00
CA PHE A 6 -1.23 -0.27 -35.58
C PHE A 6 -0.60 -1.64 -35.37
N SER A 7 0.52 -1.63 -34.64
CA SER A 7 1.27 -2.81 -34.21
C SER A 7 0.60 -3.42 -32.98
N ALA A 8 0.21 -4.70 -33.07
CA ALA A 8 -0.31 -5.48 -31.96
C ALA A 8 0.86 -6.02 -31.12
N CYS A 9 0.90 -5.71 -29.85
CA CYS A 9 1.83 -6.30 -28.89
C CYS A 9 1.12 -7.42 -28.12
N ALA A 10 1.53 -8.67 -28.33
CA ALA A 10 1.05 -9.83 -27.63
C ALA A 10 1.74 -9.93 -26.27
N ALA A 11 0.95 -9.95 -25.19
CA ALA A 11 1.44 -10.25 -23.84
C ALA A 11 1.17 -11.73 -23.53
N ALA A 12 2.24 -12.49 -23.33
CA ALA A 12 2.19 -13.87 -22.88
C ALA A 12 1.92 -13.93 -21.36
N GLY A 13 0.82 -14.58 -20.98
CA GLY A 13 0.48 -14.82 -19.58
C GLY A 13 1.23 -16.04 -19.04
N LEU A 14 1.95 -15.85 -17.94
CA LEU A 14 2.56 -16.92 -17.15
C LEU A 14 1.62 -17.25 -16.00
N ALA A 15 1.06 -18.45 -15.99
CA ALA A 15 0.23 -18.97 -14.90
C ALA A 15 1.16 -19.56 -13.82
N ALA A 16 1.14 -18.95 -12.63
CA ALA A 16 1.77 -19.52 -11.45
C ALA A 16 0.71 -20.27 -10.62
N ALA A 17 0.89 -21.56 -10.47
CA ALA A 17 0.10 -22.41 -9.58
C ALA A 17 0.51 -22.18 -8.13
N VAL A 18 -0.42 -21.75 -7.28
CA VAL A 18 -0.24 -21.66 -5.84
C VAL A 18 -0.84 -22.90 -5.19
N THR A 19 0.01 -23.75 -4.64
CA THR A 19 -0.38 -24.89 -3.79
C THR A 19 -0.76 -24.38 -2.39
N LEU A 20 -1.99 -24.66 -1.99
CA LEU A 20 -2.52 -24.41 -0.65
C LEU A 20 -2.04 -25.51 0.31
N ALA A 21 -1.24 -25.17 1.31
CA ALA A 21 -0.93 -26.04 2.43
C ALA A 21 -1.96 -25.82 3.55
N ALA A 22 -2.62 -26.88 3.97
CA ALA A 22 -3.57 -26.89 5.07
C ALA A 22 -2.83 -26.88 6.43
N VAL A 23 -3.27 -26.04 7.35
CA VAL A 23 -2.83 -26.02 8.76
C VAL A 23 -3.93 -26.66 9.62
N PRO A 24 -3.62 -27.60 10.52
CA PRO A 24 -4.64 -28.23 11.38
C PRO A 24 -4.99 -27.33 12.57
N ASN A 25 -6.28 -27.35 12.88
CA ASN A 25 -6.94 -26.73 14.02
C ASN A 25 -6.59 -27.49 15.31
N ALA A 26 -6.08 -26.82 16.35
CA ALA A 26 -5.96 -27.38 17.69
C ALA A 26 -6.94 -26.67 18.63
N ALA A 27 -7.70 -27.49 19.33
CA ALA A 27 -8.79 -27.14 20.21
C ALA A 27 -8.33 -26.40 21.50
N ALA A 28 -9.22 -25.59 22.02
CA ALA A 28 -9.17 -24.96 23.34
C ALA A 28 -9.26 -26.01 24.44
N ASP A 29 -8.52 -25.79 25.53
CA ASP A 29 -8.85 -26.35 26.85
C ASP A 29 -8.71 -25.28 27.92
N ASP A 30 -9.77 -25.18 28.76
CA ASP A 30 -9.95 -24.31 29.90
C ASP A 30 -9.15 -24.81 31.11
N GLY A 31 -8.51 -23.92 31.88
CA GLY A 31 -7.83 -24.31 33.08
C GLY A 31 -7.36 -23.14 33.93
N THR A 32 -8.27 -22.58 34.72
CA THR A 32 -8.02 -21.70 35.89
C THR A 32 -7.08 -22.36 36.90
N THR A 33 -6.02 -21.68 37.40
CA THR A 33 -5.62 -21.75 38.81
C THR A 33 -4.53 -20.74 39.20
N THR A 34 -4.87 -19.81 40.03
CA THR A 34 -4.22 -19.16 41.20
C THR A 34 -2.70 -19.17 41.36
N THR A 35 -2.16 -17.96 41.57
CA THR A 35 -0.92 -17.58 42.23
C THR A 35 -0.74 -18.20 43.65
N PRO A 36 0.51 -18.42 44.15
CA PRO A 36 1.03 -17.41 45.05
C PRO A 36 2.54 -17.09 44.93
N ALA A 37 2.88 -15.90 45.39
CA ALA A 37 4.21 -15.34 45.54
C ALA A 37 5.09 -16.16 46.49
N THR A 38 6.38 -16.34 46.16
CA THR A 38 7.39 -16.84 47.10
C THR A 38 8.56 -15.88 47.13
N THR A 39 8.74 -15.29 48.29
CA THR A 39 9.84 -14.47 48.78
C THR A 39 11.15 -15.24 48.76
N ALA A 40 12.23 -14.63 48.26
CA ALA A 40 13.59 -15.10 48.33
C ALA A 40 14.23 -14.70 49.70
N PRO A 41 15.02 -15.54 50.34
CA PRO A 41 15.71 -15.17 51.57
C PRO A 41 17.08 -14.50 51.29
N VAL A 42 17.34 -13.44 52.04
CA VAL A 42 18.61 -12.75 52.16
C VAL A 42 19.59 -13.62 52.93
N THR A 43 20.74 -13.97 52.34
CA THR A 43 21.81 -14.67 53.04
C THR A 43 22.92 -13.67 53.40
N THR A 44 23.09 -13.39 54.68
CA THR A 44 24.18 -12.65 55.29
C THR A 44 25.40 -13.56 55.39
N ALA A 45 26.54 -13.12 54.85
CA ALA A 45 27.87 -13.77 55.03
C ALA A 45 28.56 -13.22 56.29
N PRO A 46 29.23 -14.08 57.08
CA PRO A 46 29.96 -13.63 58.28
C PRO A 46 31.33 -13.09 57.95
N ALA A 47 31.74 -12.04 58.71
CA ALA A 47 33.06 -11.42 58.67
C ALA A 47 34.12 -12.35 59.28
N THR A 48 35.18 -12.56 58.52
CA THR A 48 36.37 -13.28 59.00
C THR A 48 37.44 -12.27 59.44
N THR A 49 37.76 -12.34 60.75
CA THR A 49 38.81 -11.61 61.45
C THR A 49 40.19 -12.15 61.03
N ALA A 50 41.08 -11.26 60.53
CA ALA A 50 42.49 -11.58 60.25
C ALA A 50 43.32 -11.37 61.53
N PRO A 51 44.41 -12.20 61.77
CA PRO A 51 45.21 -12.06 62.92
C PRO A 51 46.27 -10.96 62.83
N VAL A 52 46.55 -10.34 63.98
CA VAL A 52 47.54 -9.31 64.22
C VAL A 52 48.97 -9.94 64.12
N ALA A 53 49.81 -9.37 63.20
CA ALA A 53 51.27 -9.70 63.14
C ALA A 53 52.08 -8.70 63.96
N THR A 54 52.83 -9.21 64.86
CA THR A 54 53.78 -8.54 65.79
C THR A 54 55.03 -8.01 65.04
N THR A 55 55.32 -6.75 65.26
CA THR A 55 56.50 -6.02 64.72
C THR A 55 57.77 -6.37 65.50
N PRO A 56 58.98 -6.62 64.88
CA PRO A 56 60.23 -6.56 65.53
C PRO A 56 60.87 -5.17 65.52
N PRO A 57 61.83 -4.84 66.46
CA PRO A 57 62.29 -3.49 66.69
C PRO A 57 63.35 -3.02 65.66
N PRO A 58 63.58 -1.67 65.57
CA PRO A 58 64.36 -1.06 64.48
C PRO A 58 65.86 -1.25 64.65
N THR A 59 66.53 -1.66 63.59
CA THR A 59 67.99 -1.66 63.46
C THR A 59 68.48 -0.31 62.91
N THR A 60 69.28 0.39 63.71
CA THR A 60 69.88 1.71 63.35
C THR A 60 70.97 1.48 62.30
N THR A 61 70.86 2.01 61.09
CA THR A 61 71.98 2.16 60.14
C THR A 61 72.10 3.59 59.68
N GLY A 62 73.30 4.14 59.67
CA GLY A 62 73.69 5.51 59.55
C GLY A 62 73.39 6.23 58.24
N PRO A 63 73.69 7.52 58.09
CA PRO A 63 73.21 8.40 57.05
C PRO A 63 73.83 8.11 55.70
N THR A 64 73.01 7.54 54.77
CA THR A 64 73.32 7.49 53.35
C THR A 64 72.97 8.78 52.71
N THR A 65 73.92 9.55 52.23
CA THR A 65 73.80 10.79 51.48
C THR A 65 73.07 10.50 50.18
N THR A 66 71.75 10.71 50.15
CA THR A 66 70.96 10.56 48.92
C THR A 66 71.11 11.84 48.07
N LYS A 67 71.77 11.65 46.92
CA LYS A 67 71.85 12.69 45.85
C LYS A 67 70.45 13.16 45.52
N PRO A 68 70.19 14.50 45.41
CA PRO A 68 68.87 14.99 45.07
C PRO A 68 68.41 14.40 43.71
N ALA A 69 67.25 13.72 43.69
CA ALA A 69 66.64 13.26 42.48
C ALA A 69 66.27 14.46 41.61
N ALA A 70 66.68 14.45 40.35
CA ALA A 70 66.36 15.46 39.38
C ALA A 70 64.82 15.65 39.32
N PRO A 71 64.32 16.88 39.21
CA PRO A 71 62.87 17.14 39.18
C PRO A 71 62.25 16.33 38.04
N ARG A 72 61.33 15.46 38.40
CA ARG A 72 60.54 14.69 37.45
C ARG A 72 59.77 15.66 36.60
N ARG A 73 60.19 15.87 35.32
CA ARG A 73 59.40 16.68 34.37
C ARG A 73 58.03 16.11 34.29
N LEU A 74 57.02 16.85 34.77
CA LEU A 74 55.61 16.55 34.55
C LEU A 74 55.37 16.43 33.04
N PRO A 75 54.59 15.44 32.59
CA PRO A 75 54.25 15.34 31.18
C PRO A 75 53.58 16.67 30.74
N PRO A 76 53.87 17.12 29.51
CA PRO A 76 53.30 18.37 29.03
C PRO A 76 51.76 18.28 29.10
N GLN A 77 51.18 19.27 29.78
CA GLN A 77 49.72 19.36 29.89
C GLN A 77 49.12 19.41 28.48
N PRO A 78 48.06 18.61 28.19
CA PRO A 78 47.41 18.65 26.89
C PRO A 78 46.89 20.04 26.61
N ARG A 79 47.15 20.52 25.38
CA ARG A 79 46.69 21.86 24.97
C ARG A 79 45.19 21.85 24.81
N LEU A 80 44.49 22.62 25.63
CA LEU A 80 43.01 22.74 25.60
C LEU A 80 42.54 23.70 24.52
N ILE A 81 41.35 23.44 23.96
CA ILE A 81 40.65 24.31 23.01
C ILE A 81 40.14 25.54 23.75
N ALA A 82 40.20 26.70 23.11
CA ALA A 82 39.76 27.99 23.72
C ALA A 82 38.32 27.89 24.25
N ALA A 83 38.03 28.56 25.34
CA ALA A 83 36.73 28.53 26.02
C ALA A 83 35.59 28.96 25.10
N GLY A 84 34.44 28.29 25.21
CA GLY A 84 33.23 28.62 24.45
C GLY A 84 33.25 28.23 22.95
N VAL A 85 34.36 27.62 22.45
CA VAL A 85 34.42 27.17 21.06
C VAL A 85 33.45 26.00 20.84
N THR A 86 32.70 26.03 19.72
CA THR A 86 31.79 24.97 19.33
C THR A 86 32.15 24.42 17.95
N ILE A 87 31.90 23.13 17.73
CA ILE A 87 32.01 22.46 16.41
C ILE A 87 30.65 21.91 16.04
N GLY A 88 30.04 22.38 14.93
CA GLY A 88 28.72 21.92 14.49
C GLY A 88 27.67 22.01 15.61
N GLY A 89 27.68 23.04 16.43
CA GLY A 89 26.79 23.23 17.58
C GLY A 89 27.16 22.38 18.83
N THR A 90 28.29 21.66 18.82
CA THR A 90 28.79 20.90 19.98
C THR A 90 29.84 21.74 20.70
N LEU A 91 29.63 22.01 22.00
CA LEU A 91 30.61 22.75 22.83
C LEU A 91 31.86 21.87 23.04
N VAL A 92 33.01 22.38 22.62
CA VAL A 92 34.32 21.70 22.74
C VAL A 92 35.37 22.55 23.46
N GLY A 93 35.01 23.80 23.82
CA GLY A 93 35.88 24.69 24.59
C GLY A 93 36.27 24.06 25.93
N GLY A 94 37.56 24.15 26.33
CA GLY A 94 38.08 23.57 27.55
C GLY A 94 38.44 22.07 27.45
N LEU A 95 38.18 21.42 26.30
CA LEU A 95 38.55 20.03 26.07
C LEU A 95 39.91 19.90 25.36
N SER A 96 40.56 18.75 25.52
CA SER A 96 41.66 18.35 24.68
C SER A 96 41.20 18.00 23.25
N VAL A 97 42.12 17.98 22.30
CA VAL A 97 41.84 17.60 20.91
C VAL A 97 41.24 16.18 20.81
N ALA A 98 41.68 15.26 21.65
CA ALA A 98 41.18 13.89 21.67
C ALA A 98 39.72 13.81 22.17
N GLU A 99 39.42 14.44 23.28
CA GLU A 99 38.08 14.49 23.87
C GLU A 99 37.08 15.20 22.91
N ALA A 100 37.49 16.33 22.33
CA ALA A 100 36.68 17.06 21.36
C ALA A 100 36.34 16.18 20.15
N ARG A 101 37.27 15.39 19.64
CA ARG A 101 37.07 14.44 18.55
C ARG A 101 36.01 13.42 18.89
N GLU A 102 36.14 12.74 20.02
CA GLU A 102 35.20 11.69 20.42
C GLU A 102 33.78 12.24 20.65
N ILE A 103 33.64 13.41 21.29
CA ILE A 103 32.34 14.01 21.55
C ILE A 103 31.65 14.43 20.24
N VAL A 104 32.39 15.09 19.32
CA VAL A 104 31.82 15.52 18.03
C VAL A 104 31.45 14.31 17.18
N LYS A 105 32.29 13.26 17.15
CA LYS A 105 32.03 12.00 16.45
C LYS A 105 30.79 11.28 17.00
N ALA A 106 30.71 11.17 18.33
CA ALA A 106 29.56 10.54 19.00
C ALA A 106 28.26 11.30 18.70
N ARG A 107 28.29 12.65 18.75
CA ARG A 107 27.13 13.46 18.41
C ARG A 107 26.71 13.30 16.95
N PHE A 108 27.67 13.33 16.02
CA PHE A 108 27.39 13.13 14.60
C PHE A 108 26.80 11.76 14.33
N SER A 109 27.31 10.70 14.97
CA SER A 109 26.88 9.31 14.78
C SER A 109 25.48 8.99 15.34
N ARG A 110 24.83 9.94 16.04
CA ARG A 110 23.46 9.74 16.53
C ARG A 110 22.53 9.41 15.36
N PRO A 111 21.74 8.33 15.48
CA PRO A 111 20.89 7.89 14.37
C PRO A 111 19.73 8.85 14.10
N LEU A 112 19.26 8.87 12.86
CA LEU A 112 18.06 9.53 12.40
C LEU A 112 16.93 8.50 12.29
N ALA A 113 15.76 8.81 12.81
CA ALA A 113 14.55 7.98 12.66
C ALA A 113 13.75 8.44 11.45
N LEU A 114 13.41 7.50 10.55
CA LEU A 114 12.49 7.68 9.44
C LEU A 114 11.17 7.02 9.83
N VAL A 115 10.05 7.75 9.76
CA VAL A 115 8.72 7.30 10.19
C VAL A 115 7.80 7.20 8.99
N GLY A 116 7.39 5.98 8.64
CA GLY A 116 6.51 5.69 7.49
C GLY A 116 5.02 5.55 7.83
N GLY A 117 4.61 5.96 9.04
CA GLY A 117 3.26 5.83 9.59
C GLY A 117 3.22 4.99 10.87
N PRO A 118 2.03 4.67 11.40
CA PRO A 118 1.88 3.92 12.65
C PRO A 118 2.67 2.60 12.64
N GLY A 119 3.55 2.41 13.62
CA GLY A 119 4.38 1.22 13.76
C GLY A 119 5.53 1.06 12.77
N ALA A 120 5.66 1.94 11.79
CA ALA A 120 6.68 1.87 10.76
C ALA A 120 7.81 2.88 11.03
N ARG A 121 8.78 2.52 11.87
CA ARG A 121 9.94 3.32 12.21
C ARG A 121 11.22 2.60 11.80
N ILE A 122 12.08 3.30 11.05
CA ILE A 122 13.40 2.84 10.64
C ILE A 122 14.43 3.79 11.25
N VAL A 123 15.42 3.25 11.94
CA VAL A 123 16.46 4.04 12.61
C VAL A 123 17.78 3.73 11.92
N MET A 124 18.46 4.76 11.40
CA MET A 124 19.69 4.62 10.63
C MET A 124 20.73 5.66 11.07
N THR A 125 21.99 5.24 11.11
CA THR A 125 23.11 6.15 11.37
C THR A 125 23.39 7.02 10.14
N PRO A 126 24.02 8.20 10.33
CA PRO A 126 24.42 9.04 9.20
C PRO A 126 25.28 8.32 8.16
N THR A 127 26.15 7.42 8.59
CA THR A 127 27.02 6.63 7.70
C THR A 127 26.22 5.66 6.83
N GLU A 128 25.25 4.98 7.40
CA GLU A 128 24.30 4.14 6.64
C GLU A 128 23.50 4.96 5.65
N LEU A 129 23.11 6.18 6.02
CA LEU A 129 22.44 7.16 5.15
C LEU A 129 23.39 7.79 4.10
N GLY A 130 24.67 7.42 4.08
CA GLY A 130 25.65 7.89 3.10
C GLY A 130 26.31 9.21 3.45
N ALA A 131 26.29 9.65 4.71
CA ALA A 131 26.99 10.84 5.16
C ALA A 131 28.37 10.52 5.75
N ALA A 132 29.33 11.38 5.48
CA ALA A 132 30.66 11.41 6.09
C ALA A 132 30.94 12.79 6.65
N SER A 133 31.46 12.86 7.88
CA SER A 133 31.80 14.14 8.53
C SER A 133 33.31 14.34 8.60
N HIS A 134 33.74 15.57 8.41
CA HIS A 134 35.15 15.98 8.48
C HIS A 134 35.51 16.41 9.91
N VAL A 135 35.33 15.51 10.89
CA VAL A 135 35.57 15.79 12.32
C VAL A 135 37.03 16.17 12.56
N GLU A 136 37.96 15.45 11.93
CA GLU A 136 39.42 15.69 12.13
C GLU A 136 39.81 17.12 11.71
N GLU A 137 39.31 17.60 10.59
CA GLU A 137 39.58 18.95 10.08
C GLU A 137 38.99 19.99 11.00
N ALA A 138 37.73 19.79 11.43
CA ALA A 138 37.04 20.70 12.32
C ALA A 138 37.72 20.81 13.70
N VAL A 139 38.19 19.69 14.28
CA VAL A 139 38.90 19.67 15.54
C VAL A 139 40.30 20.31 15.43
N LYS A 140 41.01 20.05 14.33
CA LYS A 140 42.32 20.74 14.06
C LYS A 140 42.13 22.24 13.94
N LEU A 141 41.05 22.70 13.30
CA LEU A 141 40.72 24.12 13.20
C LEU A 141 40.39 24.69 14.59
N ALA A 142 39.53 24.03 15.37
CA ALA A 142 39.16 24.45 16.72
C ALA A 142 40.39 24.60 17.64
N ALA A 143 41.36 23.67 17.54
CA ALA A 143 42.59 23.72 18.33
C ALA A 143 43.51 24.92 17.99
N ARG A 144 43.39 25.47 16.78
CA ARG A 144 44.13 26.65 16.33
C ARG A 144 43.46 27.99 16.73
N VAL A 145 42.16 27.95 16.96
CA VAL A 145 41.39 29.13 17.32
C VAL A 145 41.82 29.65 18.70
N ARG A 146 42.11 30.93 18.80
CA ARG A 146 42.45 31.64 20.04
C ARG A 146 41.29 32.47 20.59
N ARG A 147 40.31 32.77 19.75
CA ARG A 147 39.17 33.60 20.11
C ARG A 147 38.12 32.73 20.85
N PRO A 148 37.76 33.10 22.11
CA PRO A 148 36.69 32.44 22.82
C PRO A 148 35.33 32.54 22.07
N GLY A 149 34.46 31.53 22.20
CA GLY A 149 33.12 31.54 21.62
C GLY A 149 33.08 31.36 20.08
N PHE A 150 34.18 31.04 19.44
CA PHE A 150 34.21 30.85 17.99
C PHE A 150 33.43 29.62 17.56
N VAL A 151 32.65 29.75 16.48
CA VAL A 151 31.86 28.66 15.92
C VAL A 151 32.60 28.02 14.73
N VAL A 152 33.02 26.79 14.87
CA VAL A 152 33.65 26.01 13.80
C VAL A 152 32.56 25.18 13.07
N PRO A 153 32.39 25.39 11.77
CA PRO A 153 31.43 24.55 11.00
C PRO A 153 31.94 23.11 10.90
N LEU A 154 31.04 22.13 11.09
CA LEU A 154 31.32 20.73 10.76
C LEU A 154 30.90 20.46 9.32
N LYS A 155 31.87 20.27 8.42
CA LYS A 155 31.60 19.87 7.04
C LYS A 155 31.07 18.44 7.00
N VAL A 156 29.99 18.23 6.27
CA VAL A 156 29.38 16.91 6.05
C VAL A 156 29.17 16.71 4.56
N ASP A 157 29.80 15.67 4.02
CA ASP A 157 29.58 15.23 2.66
C ASP A 157 28.49 14.15 2.67
N VAL A 158 27.58 14.22 1.69
CA VAL A 158 26.47 13.27 1.56
C VAL A 158 26.47 12.68 0.16
N SER A 159 26.51 11.37 0.10
CA SER A 159 26.41 10.61 -1.15
C SER A 159 24.96 10.58 -1.63
N LEU A 160 24.62 11.42 -2.60
CA LEU A 160 23.28 11.47 -3.16
C LEU A 160 22.84 10.12 -3.70
N SER A 161 23.72 9.41 -4.41
CA SER A 161 23.42 8.08 -4.96
C SER A 161 23.07 7.02 -3.89
N LYS A 162 23.62 7.14 -2.68
CA LYS A 162 23.22 6.27 -1.56
C LYS A 162 21.84 6.67 -1.02
N VAL A 163 21.60 7.97 -0.88
CA VAL A 163 20.28 8.49 -0.45
C VAL A 163 19.21 8.07 -1.44
N ASP A 164 19.42 8.25 -2.74
CA ASP A 164 18.44 7.90 -3.77
C ASP A 164 18.12 6.40 -3.77
N ARG A 165 19.15 5.54 -3.67
CA ARG A 165 18.94 4.09 -3.54
C ARG A 165 18.16 3.70 -2.29
N LEU A 166 18.45 4.36 -1.17
CA LEU A 166 17.69 4.16 0.06
C LEU A 166 16.22 4.56 -0.14
N VAL A 167 15.98 5.76 -0.65
CA VAL A 167 14.63 6.30 -0.86
C VAL A 167 13.83 5.41 -1.81
N ALA A 168 14.43 4.95 -2.91
CA ALA A 168 13.81 3.97 -3.79
C ALA A 168 13.49 2.64 -3.09
N SER A 169 14.34 2.20 -2.13
CA SER A 169 14.06 1.02 -1.32
C SER A 169 12.90 1.24 -0.34
N LEU A 170 12.79 2.46 0.20
CA LEU A 170 11.67 2.87 1.06
C LEU A 170 10.36 2.92 0.25
N GLY A 171 10.40 3.44 -0.99
CA GLY A 171 9.27 3.40 -1.91
C GLY A 171 8.77 1.97 -2.09
N ARG A 172 9.63 1.03 -2.54
CA ARG A 172 9.25 -0.38 -2.68
C ARG A 172 8.66 -1.02 -1.41
N ARG A 173 9.06 -0.55 -0.24
CA ARG A 173 8.57 -1.08 1.05
C ARG A 173 7.22 -0.49 1.46
N PHE A 174 6.98 0.78 1.18
CA PHE A 174 5.84 1.53 1.72
C PHE A 174 4.77 1.89 0.69
N ASP A 175 5.11 1.87 -0.59
CA ASP A 175 4.15 2.09 -1.67
C ASP A 175 3.08 1.00 -1.67
N ARG A 176 1.90 1.40 -2.04
CA ARG A 176 0.75 0.51 -2.24
C ARG A 176 0.03 0.97 -3.48
N ASP A 177 -0.21 0.03 -4.39
CA ASP A 177 -1.07 0.30 -5.52
C ASP A 177 -2.53 0.38 -5.05
N PRO A 178 -3.34 1.21 -5.71
CA PRO A 178 -4.77 1.27 -5.44
C PRO A 178 -5.43 -0.06 -5.84
N VAL A 179 -6.53 -0.39 -5.17
CA VAL A 179 -7.36 -1.54 -5.51
C VAL A 179 -8.71 -1.04 -6.00
N ASP A 180 -9.05 -1.35 -7.23
CA ASP A 180 -10.32 -0.99 -7.82
C ASP A 180 -11.49 -1.77 -7.23
N ALA A 181 -12.64 -1.13 -7.13
CA ALA A 181 -13.89 -1.82 -6.86
C ALA A 181 -14.21 -2.81 -7.97
N SER A 182 -14.74 -3.95 -7.59
CA SER A 182 -15.20 -4.99 -8.53
C SER A 182 -16.66 -5.30 -8.29
N LEU A 183 -17.44 -5.42 -9.37
CA LEU A 183 -18.82 -5.81 -9.30
C LEU A 183 -18.95 -7.34 -9.22
N LYS A 184 -19.61 -7.85 -8.19
CA LYS A 184 -19.86 -9.27 -7.94
C LYS A 184 -21.31 -9.55 -7.59
N LEU A 185 -21.72 -10.83 -7.60
CA LEU A 185 -23.02 -11.29 -7.12
C LEU A 185 -22.86 -12.03 -5.79
N ARG A 186 -23.76 -11.76 -4.83
CA ARG A 186 -23.95 -12.55 -3.61
C ARG A 186 -25.45 -12.78 -3.42
N ASN A 187 -25.86 -14.03 -3.32
CA ASN A 187 -27.29 -14.39 -3.21
C ASN A 187 -28.15 -13.71 -4.26
N LEU A 188 -27.70 -13.73 -5.52
CA LEU A 188 -28.36 -13.13 -6.69
C LEU A 188 -28.54 -11.60 -6.62
N LYS A 189 -27.90 -10.93 -5.68
CA LYS A 189 -27.85 -9.46 -5.59
C LYS A 189 -26.47 -8.96 -6.01
N PRO A 190 -26.40 -7.96 -6.90
CA PRO A 190 -25.13 -7.36 -7.26
C PRO A 190 -24.59 -6.52 -6.09
N PHE A 191 -23.29 -6.51 -5.89
CA PHE A 191 -22.61 -5.64 -4.94
C PHE A 191 -21.23 -5.25 -5.45
N ALA A 192 -20.77 -4.06 -5.09
CA ALA A 192 -19.40 -3.63 -5.31
C ALA A 192 -18.50 -4.10 -4.16
N THR A 193 -17.30 -4.59 -4.47
CA THR A 193 -16.26 -4.74 -3.46
C THR A 193 -15.76 -3.36 -3.04
N SER A 194 -15.20 -3.24 -1.84
CA SER A 194 -14.55 -2.00 -1.43
C SER A 194 -13.34 -1.71 -2.32
N ASP A 195 -13.21 -0.47 -2.73
CA ASP A 195 -12.00 0.10 -3.27
C ASP A 195 -11.03 0.47 -2.14
N VAL A 196 -9.74 0.50 -2.44
CA VAL A 196 -8.72 0.91 -1.47
C VAL A 196 -7.77 1.89 -2.16
N PRO A 197 -7.66 3.13 -1.65
CA PRO A 197 -6.69 4.08 -2.17
C PRO A 197 -5.26 3.57 -2.03
N GLY A 198 -4.47 3.77 -3.07
CA GLY A 198 -3.04 3.53 -3.06
C GLY A 198 -2.27 4.68 -2.43
N ARG A 199 -0.97 4.51 -2.29
CA ARG A 199 -0.06 5.58 -1.88
C ARG A 199 1.31 5.38 -2.49
N ARG A 200 2.01 6.46 -2.79
CA ARG A 200 3.38 6.46 -3.30
C ARG A 200 4.26 7.42 -2.52
N LEU A 201 5.47 6.99 -2.18
CA LEU A 201 6.44 7.82 -1.46
C LEU A 201 6.84 9.01 -2.35
N LYS A 202 6.84 10.22 -1.78
CA LYS A 202 7.38 11.42 -2.43
C LYS A 202 8.90 11.37 -2.38
N GLU A 203 9.51 10.57 -3.26
CA GLU A 203 10.93 10.23 -3.21
C GLU A 203 11.84 11.46 -3.22
N LEU A 204 11.62 12.41 -4.14
CA LEU A 204 12.43 13.63 -4.23
C LEU A 204 12.35 14.50 -2.97
N VAL A 205 11.18 14.58 -2.35
CA VAL A 205 11.00 15.33 -1.11
C VAL A 205 11.74 14.64 0.02
N THR A 206 11.55 13.31 0.16
CA THR A 206 12.21 12.49 1.18
C THR A 206 13.74 12.56 1.06
N ALA A 207 14.28 12.43 -0.16
CA ALA A 207 15.72 12.54 -0.39
C ALA A 207 16.26 13.91 0.06
N ARG A 208 15.59 15.00 -0.30
CA ARG A 208 16.00 16.36 0.10
C ARG A 208 15.95 16.55 1.62
N GLU A 209 14.92 16.04 2.27
CA GLU A 209 14.77 16.13 3.74
C GLU A 209 15.84 15.31 4.46
N ILE A 210 16.19 14.11 3.99
CA ILE A 210 17.31 13.32 4.52
C ILE A 210 18.62 14.08 4.36
N VAL A 211 18.93 14.58 3.17
CA VAL A 211 20.17 15.32 2.90
C VAL A 211 20.25 16.57 3.79
N ARG A 212 19.15 17.30 3.94
CA ARG A 212 19.06 18.46 4.83
C ARG A 212 19.35 18.07 6.28
N ALA A 213 18.67 17.04 6.80
CA ALA A 213 18.86 16.58 8.18
C ALA A 213 20.31 16.15 8.45
N LEU A 214 20.95 15.48 7.49
CA LEU A 214 22.36 15.07 7.59
C LEU A 214 23.30 16.26 7.62
N LYS A 215 23.11 17.25 6.75
CA LYS A 215 23.96 18.45 6.67
C LYS A 215 23.77 19.39 7.88
N THR A 216 22.55 19.55 8.35
CA THR A 216 22.24 20.38 9.53
C THR A 216 22.43 19.65 10.86
N GLN A 217 22.72 18.35 10.80
CA GLN A 217 22.84 17.47 11.98
C GLN A 217 21.53 17.41 12.81
N ALA A 218 20.38 17.72 12.21
CA ALA A 218 19.08 17.52 12.81
C ALA A 218 18.84 16.02 13.06
N ARG A 219 18.25 15.68 14.21
CA ARG A 219 18.00 14.28 14.62
C ARG A 219 16.56 14.06 15.09
N GLU A 220 15.70 15.04 14.86
CA GLU A 220 14.25 14.87 15.01
C GLU A 220 13.78 13.80 14.04
N PRO A 221 12.80 12.98 14.43
CA PRO A 221 12.21 11.99 13.53
C PRO A 221 11.71 12.63 12.23
N LEU A 222 12.08 12.06 11.10
CA LEU A 222 11.67 12.52 9.77
C LEU A 222 10.48 11.68 9.30
N GLU A 223 9.35 12.34 9.15
CA GLU A 223 8.15 11.69 8.62
C GLU A 223 8.22 11.55 7.11
N LEU A 224 8.03 10.32 6.62
CA LEU A 224 7.95 10.02 5.20
C LEU A 224 6.63 10.56 4.64
N ARG A 225 6.71 11.31 3.56
CA ARG A 225 5.53 11.91 2.91
C ARG A 225 5.08 11.07 1.74
N PHE A 226 3.79 10.80 1.69
CA PHE A 226 3.17 10.04 0.61
C PHE A 226 2.20 10.92 -0.16
N GLU A 227 1.98 10.58 -1.42
CA GLU A 227 0.84 11.04 -2.20
C GLU A 227 -0.18 9.89 -2.30
N GLY A 228 -1.46 10.22 -2.22
CA GLY A 228 -2.55 9.28 -2.45
C GLY A 228 -2.67 8.97 -3.94
N ILE A 229 -3.02 7.74 -4.26
CA ILE A 229 -3.38 7.29 -5.61
C ILE A 229 -4.81 6.78 -5.53
N GLU A 230 -5.71 7.47 -6.20
CA GLU A 230 -7.10 7.03 -6.23
C GLU A 230 -7.27 5.79 -7.12
N PRO A 231 -8.16 4.87 -6.75
CA PRO A 231 -8.57 3.76 -7.61
C PRO A 231 -9.16 4.28 -8.92
N ALA A 232 -8.96 3.55 -10.02
CA ALA A 232 -9.58 3.89 -11.31
C ALA A 232 -11.09 3.66 -11.30
N VAL A 233 -11.57 2.71 -10.49
CA VAL A 233 -12.99 2.43 -10.28
C VAL A 233 -13.27 2.42 -8.79
N THR A 234 -14.12 3.32 -8.32
CA THR A 234 -14.59 3.33 -6.93
C THR A 234 -15.88 2.53 -6.76
N SER A 235 -16.20 2.15 -5.54
CA SER A 235 -17.46 1.46 -5.22
C SER A 235 -18.69 2.33 -5.54
N ASP A 236 -18.53 3.64 -5.63
CA ASP A 236 -19.60 4.58 -5.97
C ASP A 236 -19.84 4.69 -7.49
N ASP A 237 -18.86 4.31 -8.33
CA ASP A 237 -18.91 4.45 -9.80
C ASP A 237 -19.61 3.30 -10.52
N VAL A 238 -19.98 2.22 -9.82
CA VAL A 238 -20.56 1.02 -10.47
C VAL A 238 -21.89 1.30 -11.18
N GLY A 239 -22.76 2.11 -10.61
CA GLY A 239 -23.96 2.59 -11.26
C GLY A 239 -25.07 1.56 -11.39
N ARG A 240 -25.70 1.50 -12.57
CA ARG A 240 -26.82 0.58 -12.86
C ARG A 240 -26.34 -0.82 -13.21
N VAL A 241 -27.06 -1.84 -12.73
CA VAL A 241 -26.75 -3.25 -12.98
C VAL A 241 -28.04 -4.01 -13.23
N ILE A 242 -28.05 -4.82 -14.30
CA ILE A 242 -29.16 -5.72 -14.62
C ILE A 242 -28.81 -7.12 -14.12
N VAL A 243 -29.75 -7.77 -13.44
CA VAL A 243 -29.68 -9.20 -13.08
C VAL A 243 -30.87 -9.93 -13.67
N ILE A 244 -30.61 -10.92 -14.53
CA ILE A 244 -31.62 -11.76 -15.17
C ILE A 244 -31.54 -13.16 -14.57
N ARG A 245 -32.66 -13.62 -14.02
CA ARG A 245 -32.83 -14.96 -13.48
C ARG A 245 -33.58 -15.79 -14.51
N ARG A 246 -32.88 -16.68 -15.17
CA ARG A 246 -33.44 -17.50 -16.25
C ARG A 246 -34.48 -18.49 -15.74
N GLY A 247 -34.25 -19.12 -14.57
CA GLY A 247 -35.16 -20.12 -14.02
C GLY A 247 -36.50 -19.54 -13.53
N THR A 248 -36.53 -18.28 -13.14
CA THR A 248 -37.77 -17.59 -12.72
C THR A 248 -38.31 -16.57 -13.73
N ASN A 249 -37.66 -16.45 -14.90
CA ASN A 249 -38.01 -15.50 -15.95
C ASN A 249 -38.19 -14.08 -15.41
N GLN A 250 -37.18 -13.60 -14.66
CA GLN A 250 -37.21 -12.25 -14.05
C GLN A 250 -35.97 -11.46 -14.44
N LEU A 251 -36.18 -10.16 -14.71
CA LEU A 251 -35.15 -9.17 -14.88
C LEU A 251 -35.28 -8.14 -13.76
N SER A 252 -34.20 -7.90 -13.02
CA SER A 252 -34.14 -6.90 -11.97
C SER A 252 -33.09 -5.85 -12.28
N LEU A 253 -33.45 -4.56 -12.16
CA LEU A 253 -32.54 -3.44 -12.26
C LEU A 253 -32.15 -2.98 -10.85
N TYR A 254 -30.86 -2.85 -10.62
CA TYR A 254 -30.29 -2.35 -9.37
C TYR A 254 -29.53 -1.05 -9.57
N GLN A 255 -29.48 -0.22 -8.56
CA GLN A 255 -28.47 0.80 -8.37
C GLN A 255 -27.43 0.24 -7.41
N VAL A 256 -26.19 0.19 -7.84
CA VAL A 256 -25.06 -0.33 -7.04
C VAL A 256 -24.06 0.81 -6.83
N ALA A 257 -23.73 1.04 -5.57
CA ALA A 257 -22.69 1.89 -5.08
C ALA A 257 -22.07 1.17 -3.87
N LYS A 258 -21.71 1.85 -2.79
CA LYS A 258 -21.36 1.21 -1.51
C LYS A 258 -22.43 0.23 -1.02
N THR A 259 -23.67 0.49 -1.38
CA THR A 259 -24.81 -0.40 -1.13
C THR A 259 -25.53 -0.73 -2.44
N SER A 260 -26.29 -1.84 -2.44
CA SER A 260 -27.08 -2.28 -3.58
C SER A 260 -28.56 -2.07 -3.30
N LYS A 261 -29.23 -1.26 -4.12
CA LYS A 261 -30.65 -0.95 -4.03
C LYS A 261 -31.38 -1.51 -5.24
N LEU A 262 -32.39 -2.35 -5.03
CA LEU A 262 -33.31 -2.79 -6.08
C LEU A 262 -34.15 -1.59 -6.53
N ILE A 263 -34.13 -1.29 -7.83
CA ILE A 263 -34.97 -0.25 -8.44
C ILE A 263 -36.32 -0.83 -8.87
N ARG A 264 -36.24 -1.90 -9.71
CA ARG A 264 -37.44 -2.51 -10.27
C ARG A 264 -37.20 -3.94 -10.74
N THR A 265 -38.24 -4.79 -10.68
CA THR A 265 -38.24 -6.14 -11.22
C THR A 265 -39.34 -6.28 -12.25
N PHE A 266 -39.01 -7.03 -13.32
CA PHE A 266 -39.94 -7.32 -14.41
C PHE A 266 -40.03 -8.82 -14.64
N LYS A 267 -41.19 -9.33 -15.02
CA LYS A 267 -41.33 -10.61 -15.69
C LYS A 267 -40.84 -10.48 -17.13
N VAL A 268 -40.08 -11.45 -17.61
CA VAL A 268 -39.50 -11.46 -18.96
C VAL A 268 -39.71 -12.82 -19.59
N ALA A 269 -39.56 -12.95 -20.92
CA ALA A 269 -39.37 -14.24 -21.52
C ALA A 269 -37.88 -14.48 -21.76
N THR A 270 -37.40 -15.69 -21.49
CA THR A 270 -36.03 -16.12 -21.77
C THR A 270 -36.02 -17.23 -22.83
N GLY A 271 -34.81 -17.68 -23.22
CA GLY A 271 -34.63 -18.72 -24.20
C GLY A 271 -35.20 -20.08 -23.76
N ARG A 272 -35.89 -20.76 -24.69
CA ARG A 272 -36.34 -22.15 -24.51
C ARG A 272 -35.14 -23.12 -24.40
N SER A 273 -35.38 -24.35 -23.96
CA SER A 273 -34.32 -25.33 -23.70
C SER A 273 -33.39 -25.59 -24.90
N GLN A 274 -33.94 -25.57 -26.14
CA GLN A 274 -33.15 -25.72 -27.37
C GLN A 274 -32.27 -24.51 -27.71
N TYR A 275 -32.64 -23.32 -27.28
CA TYR A 275 -31.94 -22.05 -27.52
C TYR A 275 -31.87 -21.25 -26.22
N PRO A 276 -31.11 -21.73 -25.24
CA PRO A 276 -31.14 -21.14 -23.92
C PRO A 276 -30.47 -19.75 -23.91
N THR A 277 -31.04 -18.82 -23.17
CA THR A 277 -30.34 -17.56 -22.85
C THR A 277 -29.01 -17.88 -22.16
N PRO A 278 -27.87 -17.36 -22.63
CA PRO A 278 -26.55 -17.69 -22.09
C PRO A 278 -26.40 -17.22 -20.62
N LEU A 279 -25.69 -18.01 -19.83
CA LEU A 279 -25.35 -17.65 -18.45
C LEU A 279 -24.02 -16.93 -18.43
N GLY A 280 -23.85 -15.98 -17.51
CA GLY A 280 -22.57 -15.28 -17.34
C GLY A 280 -22.73 -13.81 -16.98
N ARG A 281 -21.60 -13.09 -17.13
CA ARG A 281 -21.53 -11.63 -17.01
C ARG A 281 -21.34 -11.04 -18.39
N PHE A 282 -22.20 -10.13 -18.73
CA PHE A 282 -22.26 -9.40 -19.99
C PHE A 282 -22.36 -7.90 -19.69
N GLU A 283 -22.39 -7.08 -20.73
CA GLU A 283 -22.70 -5.66 -20.69
C GLU A 283 -23.58 -5.27 -21.87
N VAL A 284 -24.32 -4.19 -21.73
CA VAL A 284 -25.06 -3.60 -22.85
C VAL A 284 -24.06 -2.98 -23.82
N VAL A 285 -24.02 -3.46 -25.07
CA VAL A 285 -23.04 -2.99 -26.08
C VAL A 285 -23.65 -2.03 -27.09
N ASN A 286 -24.96 -2.06 -27.30
CA ASN A 286 -25.65 -1.12 -28.15
C ASN A 286 -27.11 -0.95 -27.73
N LYS A 287 -27.71 0.17 -28.17
CA LYS A 287 -29.12 0.52 -27.93
C LYS A 287 -29.73 1.08 -29.22
N GLN A 288 -30.90 0.59 -29.57
CA GLN A 288 -31.62 1.01 -30.80
C GLN A 288 -33.10 1.33 -30.50
N LEU A 289 -33.55 2.48 -31.03
CA LEU A 289 -34.94 2.89 -31.08
C LEU A 289 -35.57 2.38 -32.37
N ASN A 290 -36.75 1.77 -32.26
CA ASN A 290 -37.49 1.24 -33.41
C ASN A 290 -36.59 0.44 -34.37
N PRO A 291 -35.98 -0.64 -33.85
CA PRO A 291 -34.97 -1.38 -34.61
C PRO A 291 -35.59 -2.13 -35.80
N TRP A 292 -34.81 -2.29 -36.87
CA TRP A 292 -35.06 -3.35 -37.83
C TRP A 292 -34.75 -4.69 -37.17
N TRP A 293 -35.54 -5.71 -37.44
CA TRP A 293 -35.20 -7.05 -37.08
C TRP A 293 -34.53 -7.76 -38.28
N TYR A 294 -33.32 -8.21 -38.09
CA TYR A 294 -32.60 -9.03 -39.07
C TYR A 294 -32.50 -10.45 -38.54
N PRO A 295 -33.12 -11.46 -39.25
CA PRO A 295 -33.03 -12.84 -38.85
C PRO A 295 -31.57 -13.33 -38.78
N PRO A 296 -31.18 -14.08 -37.75
CA PRO A 296 -29.82 -14.64 -37.66
C PRO A 296 -29.71 -15.80 -38.68
N LYS A 297 -29.38 -15.50 -39.91
CA LYS A 297 -29.35 -16.46 -41.06
C LYS A 297 -28.46 -17.70 -40.78
N ALA A 298 -27.49 -17.64 -39.88
CA ALA A 298 -26.70 -18.80 -39.45
C ALA A 298 -27.50 -19.79 -38.59
N SER A 299 -28.69 -19.43 -38.13
CA SER A 299 -29.55 -20.31 -37.32
C SER A 299 -30.59 -20.96 -38.20
N GLU A 300 -30.72 -22.29 -38.12
CA GLU A 300 -31.64 -23.06 -38.96
C GLU A 300 -33.07 -22.57 -38.89
N TRP A 301 -33.55 -22.16 -37.72
CA TRP A 301 -34.92 -21.65 -37.54
C TRP A 301 -35.17 -20.30 -38.21
N ALA A 302 -34.10 -19.56 -38.62
CA ALA A 302 -34.23 -18.19 -39.14
C ALA A 302 -33.73 -18.03 -40.59
N LYS A 303 -33.20 -19.09 -41.19
CA LYS A 303 -32.51 -19.05 -42.51
C LYS A 303 -33.40 -18.52 -43.64
N ASP A 304 -34.69 -18.85 -43.60
CA ASP A 304 -35.69 -18.51 -44.66
C ASP A 304 -36.56 -17.29 -44.28
N LEU A 305 -36.32 -16.66 -43.12
CA LEU A 305 -37.06 -15.49 -42.68
C LEU A 305 -36.50 -14.22 -43.30
N GLU A 306 -37.38 -13.27 -43.64
CA GLU A 306 -36.99 -11.98 -44.18
C GLU A 306 -36.85 -10.92 -43.08
N PRO A 307 -36.04 -9.86 -43.30
CA PRO A 307 -35.96 -8.73 -42.38
C PRO A 307 -37.30 -8.05 -42.18
N VAL A 308 -37.60 -7.65 -40.94
CA VAL A 308 -38.84 -6.97 -40.57
C VAL A 308 -38.57 -5.53 -40.21
N PRO A 309 -39.24 -4.55 -40.88
CA PRO A 309 -39.07 -3.14 -40.57
C PRO A 309 -39.67 -2.78 -39.19
N PRO A 310 -39.34 -1.58 -38.66
CA PRO A 310 -40.00 -1.06 -37.47
C PRO A 310 -41.51 -1.00 -37.63
N GLY A 311 -42.25 -1.37 -36.59
CA GLY A 311 -43.72 -1.36 -36.60
C GLY A 311 -44.34 -2.42 -35.69
N SER A 312 -45.65 -2.54 -35.72
CA SER A 312 -46.41 -3.44 -34.83
C SER A 312 -46.10 -4.92 -35.02
N GLY A 313 -45.67 -5.34 -36.24
CA GLY A 313 -45.27 -6.70 -36.55
C GLY A 313 -43.83 -7.05 -36.22
N ASN A 314 -43.01 -6.09 -35.77
CA ASN A 314 -41.62 -6.33 -35.52
C ASN A 314 -41.41 -7.15 -34.22
N PRO A 315 -40.75 -8.33 -34.28
CA PRO A 315 -40.56 -9.18 -33.11
C PRO A 315 -39.70 -8.55 -32.00
N LEU A 316 -38.91 -7.49 -32.31
CA LEU A 316 -38.11 -6.75 -31.33
C LEU A 316 -38.90 -5.64 -30.63
N GLY A 317 -40.14 -5.34 -31.09
CA GLY A 317 -40.91 -4.23 -30.59
C GLY A 317 -40.25 -2.89 -30.89
N THR A 318 -40.32 -1.96 -29.94
CA THR A 318 -39.86 -0.57 -30.10
C THR A 318 -38.44 -0.30 -29.61
N ARG A 319 -37.82 -1.22 -28.88
CA ARG A 319 -36.48 -1.06 -28.25
C ARG A 319 -35.66 -2.33 -28.35
N TRP A 320 -34.39 -2.14 -28.63
CA TRP A 320 -33.34 -3.18 -28.57
C TRP A 320 -32.18 -2.70 -27.74
N MET A 321 -31.69 -3.55 -26.86
CA MET A 321 -30.45 -3.41 -26.11
C MET A 321 -29.64 -4.69 -26.29
N GLY A 322 -28.66 -4.65 -27.20
CA GLY A 322 -27.74 -5.78 -27.44
C GLY A 322 -26.78 -5.95 -26.27
N ILE A 323 -26.52 -7.17 -25.87
CA ILE A 323 -25.52 -7.47 -24.85
C ILE A 323 -24.26 -8.06 -25.48
N SER A 324 -23.15 -8.11 -24.74
CA SER A 324 -21.85 -8.62 -25.23
C SER A 324 -21.83 -10.12 -25.55
N SER A 325 -22.98 -10.80 -25.56
CA SER A 325 -23.16 -12.15 -26.11
C SER A 325 -23.67 -12.05 -27.56
N PRO A 326 -23.05 -12.75 -28.52
CA PRO A 326 -23.46 -12.68 -29.92
C PRO A 326 -24.94 -13.00 -30.13
N ASN A 327 -25.63 -12.14 -30.88
CA ASN A 327 -27.04 -12.27 -31.25
C ASN A 327 -28.04 -12.33 -30.07
N VAL A 328 -27.64 -11.89 -28.88
CA VAL A 328 -28.51 -11.83 -27.70
C VAL A 328 -28.72 -10.39 -27.28
N GLY A 329 -29.95 -10.08 -26.94
CA GLY A 329 -30.34 -8.74 -26.46
C GLY A 329 -31.60 -8.76 -25.61
N ILE A 330 -31.89 -7.61 -24.99
CA ILE A 330 -33.10 -7.32 -24.24
C ILE A 330 -33.95 -6.43 -25.13
N HIS A 331 -35.18 -6.84 -25.42
CA HIS A 331 -36.05 -6.13 -26.38
C HIS A 331 -37.51 -6.22 -26.04
N GLY A 332 -38.32 -5.38 -26.67
CA GLY A 332 -39.79 -5.47 -26.59
C GLY A 332 -40.33 -6.68 -27.33
N THR A 333 -41.57 -7.03 -27.08
CA THR A 333 -42.26 -8.04 -27.86
C THR A 333 -43.76 -7.68 -28.05
N PRO A 334 -44.33 -7.88 -29.25
CA PRO A 334 -45.79 -7.86 -29.45
C PRO A 334 -46.46 -9.10 -28.85
N ASP A 335 -45.74 -10.20 -28.64
CA ASP A 335 -46.23 -11.44 -28.04
C ASP A 335 -46.17 -11.36 -26.50
N ALA A 336 -47.17 -10.68 -25.93
CA ALA A 336 -47.27 -10.52 -24.47
C ALA A 336 -47.47 -11.85 -23.73
N ALA A 337 -48.05 -12.87 -24.39
CA ALA A 337 -48.32 -14.18 -23.80
C ALA A 337 -47.02 -14.97 -23.52
N SER A 338 -45.93 -14.64 -24.20
CA SER A 338 -44.63 -15.27 -23.95
C SER A 338 -43.95 -14.82 -22.63
N ILE A 339 -44.41 -13.70 -22.05
CA ILE A 339 -43.79 -13.14 -20.85
C ILE A 339 -44.05 -14.02 -19.61
N GLY A 340 -42.96 -14.34 -18.89
CA GLY A 340 -42.98 -15.27 -17.76
C GLY A 340 -42.57 -16.69 -18.12
N TYR A 341 -42.33 -16.96 -19.39
CA TYR A 341 -41.97 -18.31 -19.89
C TYR A 341 -40.62 -18.34 -20.62
N SER A 342 -40.05 -19.52 -20.71
CA SER A 342 -38.84 -19.78 -21.53
C SER A 342 -39.27 -20.06 -22.98
N ALA A 343 -39.58 -19.02 -23.76
CA ALA A 343 -40.24 -19.09 -25.04
C ALA A 343 -39.44 -18.50 -26.22
N SER A 344 -38.30 -17.80 -25.95
CA SER A 344 -37.53 -17.16 -27.02
C SER A 344 -36.46 -18.09 -27.64
N HIS A 345 -35.74 -17.58 -28.65
CA HIS A 345 -34.55 -18.23 -29.24
C HIS A 345 -33.24 -17.69 -28.65
N GLY A 346 -33.25 -17.34 -27.33
CA GLY A 346 -32.08 -16.88 -26.60
C GLY A 346 -32.15 -15.42 -26.10
N CYS A 347 -32.85 -14.54 -26.80
CA CYS A 347 -33.06 -13.16 -26.38
C CYS A 347 -33.98 -13.05 -25.15
N ILE A 348 -33.95 -11.88 -24.51
CA ILE A 348 -34.77 -11.55 -23.34
C ILE A 348 -35.89 -10.64 -23.81
N ARG A 349 -37.17 -11.12 -23.80
CA ARG A 349 -38.34 -10.38 -24.20
C ARG A 349 -38.96 -9.66 -23.02
N MET A 350 -39.41 -8.42 -23.23
CA MET A 350 -40.14 -7.62 -22.25
C MET A 350 -41.43 -7.06 -22.89
N LEU A 351 -42.44 -6.73 -22.07
CA LEU A 351 -43.56 -5.93 -22.52
C LEU A 351 -43.06 -4.58 -23.04
N ILE A 352 -43.62 -4.07 -24.13
CA ILE A 352 -43.17 -2.82 -24.78
C ILE A 352 -43.06 -1.64 -23.80
N PRO A 353 -44.04 -1.30 -22.94
CA PRO A 353 -43.86 -0.19 -22.00
C PRO A 353 -42.75 -0.42 -20.97
N GLN A 354 -42.48 -1.68 -20.63
CA GLN A 354 -41.43 -2.03 -19.66
C GLN A 354 -40.03 -1.91 -20.26
N VAL A 355 -39.82 -2.37 -21.50
CA VAL A 355 -38.55 -2.22 -22.18
C VAL A 355 -38.26 -0.74 -22.49
N GLU A 356 -39.26 0.06 -22.81
CA GLU A 356 -39.12 1.51 -23.02
C GLU A 356 -38.66 2.20 -21.74
N TRP A 357 -39.25 1.84 -20.61
CA TRP A 357 -38.81 2.32 -19.32
C TRP A 357 -37.34 1.88 -19.01
N LEU A 358 -37.03 0.60 -19.20
CA LEU A 358 -35.68 0.09 -18.95
C LEU A 358 -34.64 0.78 -19.84
N PHE A 359 -34.99 1.00 -21.12
CA PHE A 359 -34.13 1.63 -22.11
C PHE A 359 -33.71 3.05 -21.70
N THR A 360 -34.55 3.82 -21.02
CA THR A 360 -34.22 5.16 -20.52
C THR A 360 -33.43 5.14 -19.21
N HIS A 361 -33.30 3.98 -18.58
CA HIS A 361 -32.66 3.83 -17.27
C HIS A 361 -31.32 3.08 -17.32
N VAL A 362 -30.90 2.63 -18.48
CA VAL A 362 -29.61 1.94 -18.64
C VAL A 362 -28.86 2.51 -19.83
N ASP A 363 -27.53 2.45 -19.76
CA ASP A 363 -26.63 2.97 -20.78
C ASP A 363 -25.80 1.84 -21.41
N VAL A 364 -25.14 2.12 -22.52
CA VAL A 364 -24.08 1.25 -23.07
C VAL A 364 -22.99 1.14 -22.00
N GLY A 365 -22.48 -0.07 -21.77
CA GLY A 365 -21.58 -0.41 -20.67
C GLY A 365 -22.30 -0.90 -19.41
N THR A 366 -23.65 -0.77 -19.30
CA THR A 366 -24.38 -1.30 -18.12
C THR A 366 -24.14 -2.80 -17.97
N PRO A 367 -23.63 -3.28 -16.81
CA PRO A 367 -23.40 -4.69 -16.57
C PRO A 367 -24.69 -5.50 -16.51
N VAL A 368 -24.66 -6.70 -17.09
CA VAL A 368 -25.76 -7.65 -17.13
C VAL A 368 -25.29 -8.99 -16.61
N PHE A 369 -25.88 -9.46 -15.53
CA PHE A 369 -25.68 -10.82 -15.03
C PHE A 369 -26.85 -11.69 -15.43
N ILE A 370 -26.59 -12.83 -16.01
CA ILE A 370 -27.59 -13.86 -16.34
C ILE A 370 -27.26 -15.12 -15.55
N VAL A 371 -28.19 -15.51 -14.68
CA VAL A 371 -28.03 -16.65 -13.77
C VAL A 371 -29.13 -17.69 -13.98
N ALA A 372 -28.85 -18.92 -13.60
CA ALA A 372 -29.78 -20.05 -13.79
C ALA A 372 -31.01 -20.02 -12.86
N ALA A 373 -30.89 -19.36 -11.69
CA ALA A 373 -31.87 -19.32 -10.61
C ALA A 373 -33.20 -18.63 -10.98
#